data_e3db8691fa52ff454f01f959575e6c25
#
_entry.id   e3db8691fa52ff454f01f959575e6c25
#
_cell.length_a   1.000
_cell.length_b   1.000
_cell.length_c   1.000
_cell.angle_alpha   90.00
_cell.angle_beta   90.00
_cell.angle_gamma   90.00
#
_symmetry.space_group_name_H-M   'P 1'
#
loop_
_entity.id
_entity.type
_entity.pdbx_description
1 polymer ?
#
loop_
_entity_poly.entity_id
_entity_poly.type
_entity_poly.pdbx_seq_one_letter_code
_entity_poly.pdbx_strand_id
1 'polypeptide(L)'
;MNAAQSDRWQAEVERRLSEGVELEFTLTQFAQAVEARHAEGTLQAFLDGLVNASIAARNDVYRCPMGSCARVLPAGMANTVCPFCLADYQQEGVAPEAEPAYRLVGENSRDIRWVIVIHGMNSRAKWQEVFSWEIANRLSYSAPVLIYKYGWATIDVFARWLHERLARRLGERMRIAIEQAQKSRLPTRPDIIAHSFGTLLLSRVLENPEFADLKFGRIITAASIVRPDFDWDRLIEQGRVEAVLNHVGGQDRAVPLAQYAIPGAGPGGTVGYRAASTLNVRADHYGHSGFFIPENLGVAISRHGLWQAFLTRPLAHFRPQGAFVPEPHWRPAPLLLRWCTRALAYGLFWVLAPFSWLRRRLDP
;
A
#
# COMPACT_ATOMS: atom_id res chain seq x y z
N MET A 1 10.77 27.15 -28.61
CA MET A 1 11.36 26.67 -27.33
C MET A 1 12.71 27.38 -27.14
N ASN A 2 12.92 28.01 -26.00
CA ASN A 2 14.23 28.62 -25.69
C ASN A 2 15.18 27.50 -25.22
N ALA A 3 16.45 27.48 -25.62
CA ALA A 3 17.42 26.45 -25.27
C ALA A 3 17.54 26.25 -23.74
N ALA A 4 17.60 27.32 -22.96
CA ALA A 4 17.66 27.26 -21.49
C ALA A 4 16.41 26.58 -20.85
N GLN A 5 15.27 26.68 -21.50
CA GLN A 5 14.03 26.06 -21.05
C GLN A 5 14.02 24.57 -21.35
N SER A 6 14.52 24.18 -22.52
CA SER A 6 14.72 22.77 -22.88
C SER A 6 15.68 22.06 -21.96
N ASP A 7 16.81 22.70 -21.66
CA ASP A 7 17.86 22.15 -20.77
C ASP A 7 17.32 21.92 -19.35
N ARG A 8 16.48 22.85 -18.85
CA ARG A 8 15.84 22.70 -17.53
C ARG A 8 14.85 21.53 -17.50
N TRP A 9 14.07 21.34 -18.56
CA TRP A 9 13.13 20.23 -18.64
C TRP A 9 13.85 18.89 -18.78
N GLN A 10 14.91 18.86 -19.58
CA GLN A 10 15.76 17.70 -19.72
C GLN A 10 16.43 17.32 -18.39
N ALA A 11 16.96 18.28 -17.64
CA ALA A 11 17.56 18.06 -16.33
C ALA A 11 16.54 17.49 -15.32
N GLU A 12 15.28 17.94 -15.35
CA GLU A 12 14.23 17.37 -14.48
C GLU A 12 13.90 15.91 -14.87
N VAL A 13 13.85 15.59 -16.17
CA VAL A 13 13.67 14.21 -16.65
C VAL A 13 14.83 13.32 -16.20
N GLU A 14 16.06 13.77 -16.38
CA GLU A 14 17.26 13.04 -15.96
C GLU A 14 17.32 12.84 -14.45
N ARG A 15 16.95 13.86 -13.68
CA ARG A 15 16.83 13.76 -12.22
C ARG A 15 15.80 12.69 -11.82
N ARG A 16 14.61 12.69 -12.42
CA ARG A 16 13.57 11.69 -12.12
C ARG A 16 14.01 10.28 -12.47
N LEU A 17 14.65 10.11 -13.63
CA LEU A 17 15.18 8.81 -14.06
C LEU A 17 16.29 8.31 -13.14
N SER A 18 17.23 9.19 -12.76
CA SER A 18 18.38 8.82 -11.90
C SER A 18 17.93 8.51 -10.46
N GLU A 19 16.99 9.29 -9.92
CA GLU A 19 16.45 9.09 -8.57
C GLU A 19 15.38 7.98 -8.52
N GLY A 20 14.81 7.59 -9.67
CA GLY A 20 13.69 6.63 -9.75
C GLY A 20 12.43 7.13 -9.05
N VAL A 21 12.18 8.46 -9.06
CA VAL A 21 11.05 9.09 -8.38
C VAL A 21 10.16 9.85 -9.36
N GLU A 22 8.86 9.89 -9.07
CA GLU A 22 7.87 10.62 -9.87
C GLU A 22 7.98 10.30 -11.38
N LEU A 23 8.17 9.02 -11.69
CA LEU A 23 8.35 8.57 -13.07
C LEU A 23 7.05 8.65 -13.89
N GLU A 24 5.90 8.67 -13.24
CA GLU A 24 4.62 8.94 -13.89
C GLU A 24 4.05 10.27 -13.39
N PHE A 25 3.58 11.07 -14.33
CA PHE A 25 3.05 12.40 -14.06
C PHE A 25 2.10 12.84 -15.20
N THR A 26 1.14 13.69 -14.87
CA THR A 26 0.33 14.36 -15.89
C THR A 26 1.07 15.59 -16.44
N LEU A 27 0.62 16.08 -17.60
CA LEU A 27 1.16 17.30 -18.19
C LEU A 27 1.16 18.46 -17.17
N THR A 28 0.04 18.62 -16.46
CA THR A 28 -0.12 19.67 -15.43
C THR A 28 0.87 19.49 -14.28
N GLN A 29 1.09 18.26 -13.79
CA GLN A 29 2.04 17.98 -12.72
C GLN A 29 3.48 18.30 -13.14
N PHE A 30 3.86 17.94 -14.37
CA PHE A 30 5.20 18.26 -14.86
C PHE A 30 5.37 19.77 -15.09
N ALA A 31 4.34 20.45 -15.65
CA ALA A 31 4.35 21.90 -15.80
C ALA A 31 4.54 22.65 -14.48
N GLN A 32 3.95 22.15 -13.40
CA GLN A 32 4.15 22.69 -12.05
C GLN A 32 5.59 22.47 -11.55
N ALA A 33 6.14 21.28 -11.76
CA ALA A 33 7.50 20.93 -11.30
C ALA A 33 8.58 21.77 -11.99
N VAL A 34 8.38 22.11 -13.28
CA VAL A 34 9.34 22.89 -14.06
C VAL A 34 8.94 24.38 -14.19
N GLU A 35 7.92 24.83 -13.44
CA GLU A 35 7.38 26.21 -13.43
C GLU A 35 6.98 26.72 -14.83
N ALA A 36 6.45 25.85 -15.67
CA ALA A 36 6.11 26.12 -17.07
C ALA A 36 4.60 26.23 -17.33
N ARG A 37 3.81 26.74 -16.38
CA ARG A 37 2.33 26.79 -16.44
C ARG A 37 1.76 27.54 -17.67
N HIS A 38 2.54 28.40 -18.32
CA HIS A 38 2.12 29.16 -19.50
C HIS A 38 2.66 28.62 -20.83
N ALA A 39 3.34 27.46 -20.80
CA ALA A 39 3.99 26.87 -21.96
C ALA A 39 3.51 25.44 -22.25
N GLU A 40 2.27 25.09 -21.88
CA GLU A 40 1.75 23.71 -21.91
C GLU A 40 1.88 23.06 -23.29
N GLY A 41 1.55 23.76 -24.38
CA GLY A 41 1.67 23.21 -25.72
C GLY A 41 3.13 22.88 -26.12
N THR A 42 4.08 23.73 -25.71
CA THR A 42 5.51 23.48 -25.97
C THR A 42 6.05 22.35 -25.09
N LEU A 43 5.57 22.30 -23.85
CA LEU A 43 5.92 21.25 -22.91
C LEU A 43 5.39 19.89 -23.35
N GLN A 44 4.14 19.85 -23.83
CA GLN A 44 3.55 18.65 -24.39
C GLN A 44 4.36 18.14 -25.60
N ALA A 45 4.74 19.03 -26.52
CA ALA A 45 5.59 18.67 -27.65
C ALA A 45 6.96 18.11 -27.22
N PHE A 46 7.55 18.65 -26.14
CA PHE A 46 8.80 18.10 -25.57
C PHE A 46 8.58 16.70 -25.02
N LEU A 47 7.52 16.48 -24.23
CA LEU A 47 7.21 15.17 -23.66
C LEU A 47 6.83 14.14 -24.73
N ASP A 48 6.09 14.53 -25.76
CA ASP A 48 5.79 13.68 -26.91
C ASP A 48 7.06 13.34 -27.71
N GLY A 49 8.06 14.22 -27.72
CA GLY A 49 9.40 13.94 -28.23
C GLY A 49 10.11 12.82 -27.46
N LEU A 50 9.97 12.79 -26.12
CA LEU A 50 10.49 11.69 -25.29
C LEU A 50 9.77 10.37 -25.58
N VAL A 51 8.47 10.40 -25.87
CA VAL A 51 7.70 9.21 -26.25
C VAL A 51 8.22 8.66 -27.59
N ASN A 52 8.44 9.53 -28.57
CA ASN A 52 9.00 9.14 -29.87
C ASN A 52 10.42 8.56 -29.75
N ALA A 53 11.20 9.05 -28.78
CA ALA A 53 12.53 8.53 -28.45
C ALA A 53 12.48 7.25 -27.59
N SER A 54 11.32 6.73 -27.24
CA SER A 54 11.12 5.58 -26.34
C SER A 54 11.68 5.80 -24.92
N ILE A 55 11.86 7.06 -24.51
CA ILE A 55 12.27 7.46 -23.15
C ILE A 55 11.06 7.60 -22.25
N ALA A 56 9.87 7.82 -22.82
CA ALA A 56 8.60 7.85 -22.09
C ALA A 56 7.53 7.02 -22.81
N ALA A 57 6.51 6.62 -22.06
CA ALA A 57 5.24 6.11 -22.58
C ALA A 57 4.14 7.12 -22.25
N ARG A 58 3.19 7.31 -23.16
CA ARG A 58 2.03 8.20 -22.96
C ARG A 58 0.76 7.40 -22.82
N ASN A 59 -0.07 7.76 -21.84
CA ASN A 59 -1.43 7.30 -21.64
C ASN A 59 -2.32 8.50 -21.34
N ASP A 60 -3.60 8.42 -21.71
CA ASP A 60 -4.57 9.41 -21.28
C ASP A 60 -5.19 8.97 -19.95
N VAL A 61 -5.20 9.86 -18.97
CA VAL A 61 -5.88 9.68 -17.69
C VAL A 61 -7.07 10.63 -17.62
N TYR A 62 -8.09 10.22 -16.91
CA TYR A 62 -9.27 11.06 -16.71
C TYR A 62 -9.20 11.74 -15.37
N ARG A 63 -9.61 12.98 -15.30
CA ARG A 63 -9.68 13.76 -14.04
C ARG A 63 -11.14 14.00 -13.67
N CYS A 64 -11.43 13.90 -12.37
CA CYS A 64 -12.74 14.28 -11.86
C CYS A 64 -13.00 15.77 -12.11
N PRO A 65 -14.11 16.15 -12.76
CA PRO A 65 -14.41 17.53 -13.10
C PRO A 65 -14.83 18.38 -11.91
N MET A 66 -15.13 17.73 -10.76
CA MET A 66 -15.52 18.45 -9.54
C MET A 66 -14.32 19.19 -8.95
N GLY A 67 -14.36 20.51 -8.91
CA GLY A 67 -13.25 21.36 -8.44
C GLY A 67 -12.75 21.05 -7.02
N SER A 68 -13.64 20.56 -6.16
CA SER A 68 -13.29 20.10 -4.79
C SER A 68 -12.59 18.74 -4.77
N CYS A 69 -12.69 17.96 -5.84
CA CYS A 69 -12.08 16.65 -5.97
C CYS A 69 -10.85 16.67 -6.88
N ALA A 70 -11.02 17.06 -8.15
CA ALA A 70 -9.99 17.20 -9.19
C ALA A 70 -8.99 16.02 -9.31
N ARG A 71 -9.38 14.79 -8.88
CA ARG A 71 -8.48 13.61 -8.81
C ARG A 71 -8.42 12.91 -10.14
N VAL A 72 -7.26 12.30 -10.37
CA VAL A 72 -7.08 11.35 -11.46
C VAL A 72 -7.93 10.11 -11.18
N LEU A 73 -8.78 9.76 -12.13
CA LEU A 73 -9.64 8.58 -12.07
C LEU A 73 -8.87 7.35 -12.49
N PRO A 74 -9.18 6.18 -11.90
CA PRO A 74 -8.56 4.93 -12.31
C PRO A 74 -8.76 4.65 -13.81
N ALA A 75 -7.73 4.12 -14.48
CA ALA A 75 -7.79 3.78 -15.88
C ALA A 75 -8.95 2.83 -16.20
N GLY A 76 -9.69 3.13 -17.27
CA GLY A 76 -10.84 2.33 -17.70
C GLY A 76 -12.16 2.60 -16.96
N MET A 77 -12.17 3.51 -16.00
CA MET A 77 -13.38 3.95 -15.30
C MET A 77 -13.93 5.25 -15.92
N ALA A 78 -14.54 5.16 -17.08
CA ALA A 78 -15.52 6.16 -17.54
C ALA A 78 -16.80 5.99 -16.71
N ASN A 79 -16.71 6.20 -15.41
CA ASN A 79 -17.82 5.99 -14.49
C ASN A 79 -18.77 7.18 -14.52
N THR A 80 -20.05 6.92 -14.35
CA THR A 80 -21.06 7.96 -14.12
C THR A 80 -20.90 8.62 -12.76
N VAL A 81 -20.18 7.98 -11.83
CA VAL A 81 -19.98 8.45 -10.44
C VAL A 81 -18.50 8.45 -10.10
N CYS A 82 -18.02 9.54 -9.51
CA CYS A 82 -16.65 9.64 -9.02
C CYS A 82 -16.43 8.66 -7.84
N PRO A 83 -15.45 7.75 -7.91
CA PRO A 83 -15.19 6.82 -6.82
C PRO A 83 -14.63 7.48 -5.56
N PHE A 84 -14.23 8.75 -5.64
CA PHE A 84 -13.61 9.49 -4.54
C PHE A 84 -14.55 10.47 -3.83
N CYS A 85 -15.27 11.31 -4.60
CA CYS A 85 -16.19 12.30 -4.03
C CYS A 85 -17.66 11.90 -4.15
N LEU A 86 -17.94 10.76 -4.81
CA LEU A 86 -19.27 10.21 -5.03
C LEU A 86 -20.22 11.12 -5.86
N ALA A 87 -19.68 12.15 -6.50
CA ALA A 87 -20.46 13.00 -7.41
C ALA A 87 -20.92 12.19 -8.62
N ASP A 88 -22.21 12.25 -8.93
CA ASP A 88 -22.78 11.70 -10.15
C ASP A 88 -22.63 12.69 -11.30
N TYR A 89 -21.79 12.34 -12.26
CA TYR A 89 -21.47 13.23 -13.40
C TYR A 89 -22.66 13.54 -14.28
N GLN A 90 -23.63 12.63 -14.38
CA GLN A 90 -24.84 12.88 -15.14
C GLN A 90 -25.76 13.87 -14.44
N GLN A 91 -25.90 13.76 -13.11
CA GLN A 91 -26.69 14.70 -12.31
C GLN A 91 -26.07 16.11 -12.29
N GLU A 92 -24.74 16.18 -12.25
CA GLU A 92 -24.01 17.46 -12.25
C GLU A 92 -23.83 18.06 -13.65
N GLY A 93 -24.22 17.36 -14.71
CA GLY A 93 -24.11 17.82 -16.09
C GLY A 93 -22.66 17.99 -16.58
N VAL A 94 -21.72 17.23 -16.01
CA VAL A 94 -20.28 17.31 -16.29
C VAL A 94 -19.75 15.96 -16.77
N ALA A 95 -18.57 15.96 -17.37
CA ALA A 95 -17.88 14.73 -17.77
C ALA A 95 -16.40 14.78 -17.34
N PRO A 96 -15.77 13.63 -17.02
CA PRO A 96 -14.36 13.59 -16.77
C PRO A 96 -13.55 14.10 -17.97
N GLU A 97 -12.58 14.96 -17.69
CA GLU A 97 -11.66 15.47 -18.70
C GLU A 97 -10.48 14.55 -18.89
N ALA A 98 -10.12 14.28 -20.15
CA ALA A 98 -8.92 13.54 -20.48
C ALA A 98 -7.69 14.43 -20.36
N GLU A 99 -6.66 13.97 -19.65
CA GLU A 99 -5.38 14.65 -19.52
C GLU A 99 -4.25 13.69 -19.91
N PRO A 100 -3.27 14.11 -20.74
CA PRO A 100 -2.15 13.25 -21.07
C PRO A 100 -1.26 13.02 -19.83
N ALA A 101 -1.00 11.77 -19.53
CA ALA A 101 -0.04 11.32 -18.55
C ALA A 101 1.15 10.66 -19.23
N TYR A 102 2.32 10.90 -18.71
CA TYR A 102 3.58 10.40 -19.25
C TYR A 102 4.26 9.54 -18.19
N ARG A 103 4.83 8.43 -18.61
CA ARG A 103 5.64 7.56 -17.76
C ARG A 103 7.03 7.46 -18.36
N LEU A 104 8.04 7.92 -17.61
CA LEU A 104 9.44 7.77 -18.00
C LEU A 104 9.86 6.29 -17.91
N VAL A 105 10.53 5.83 -18.96
CA VAL A 105 11.01 4.46 -19.09
C VAL A 105 12.55 4.51 -19.05
N GLY A 106 13.14 3.90 -18.04
CA GLY A 106 14.59 3.82 -17.88
C GLY A 106 14.98 2.59 -17.10
N GLU A 107 16.26 2.31 -16.94
CA GLU A 107 16.76 1.15 -16.18
C GLU A 107 16.27 1.15 -14.73
N ASN A 108 16.03 2.35 -14.18
CA ASN A 108 15.54 2.54 -12.82
C ASN A 108 14.00 2.70 -12.76
N SER A 109 13.29 2.63 -13.89
CA SER A 109 11.84 2.77 -13.90
C SER A 109 11.20 1.51 -13.33
N ARG A 110 10.28 1.70 -12.41
CA ARG A 110 9.43 0.63 -11.90
C ARG A 110 8.02 0.84 -12.42
N ASP A 111 7.42 -0.21 -12.95
CA ASP A 111 6.01 -0.15 -13.35
C ASP A 111 5.15 0.31 -12.19
N ILE A 112 4.35 1.34 -12.43
CA ILE A 112 3.41 1.81 -11.44
C ILE A 112 2.38 0.72 -11.22
N ARG A 113 2.28 0.33 -9.97
CA ARG A 113 1.38 -0.72 -9.53
C ARG A 113 0.28 -0.10 -8.69
N TRP A 114 -0.84 -0.74 -8.68
CA TRP A 114 -1.89 -0.37 -7.76
C TRP A 114 -1.64 -0.97 -6.37
N VAL A 115 -2.25 -0.38 -5.36
CA VAL A 115 -1.99 -0.74 -3.95
C VAL A 115 -3.20 -1.44 -3.34
N ILE A 116 -2.97 -2.55 -2.67
CA ILE A 116 -3.94 -3.19 -1.78
C ILE A 116 -3.62 -2.78 -0.35
N VAL A 117 -4.58 -2.17 0.33
CA VAL A 117 -4.45 -1.80 1.75
C VAL A 117 -5.24 -2.77 2.60
N ILE A 118 -4.54 -3.43 3.54
CA ILE A 118 -5.12 -4.40 4.48
C ILE A 118 -4.99 -3.83 5.87
N HIS A 119 -6.11 -3.37 6.42
CA HIS A 119 -6.09 -2.71 7.73
C HIS A 119 -6.10 -3.71 8.91
N GLY A 120 -5.85 -3.19 10.12
CA GLY A 120 -5.96 -3.90 11.39
C GLY A 120 -7.41 -4.02 11.88
N MET A 121 -7.57 -4.46 13.12
CA MET A 121 -8.87 -4.57 13.78
C MET A 121 -9.54 -3.21 13.95
N ASN A 122 -10.87 -3.23 13.99
CA ASN A 122 -11.70 -2.11 14.44
C ASN A 122 -11.54 -0.79 13.66
N SER A 123 -11.23 -0.85 12.38
CA SER A 123 -10.96 0.34 11.58
C SER A 123 -12.18 0.78 10.75
N ARG A 124 -13.25 1.23 11.42
CA ARG A 124 -14.30 2.07 10.81
C ARG A 124 -13.92 3.57 10.77
N ALA A 125 -12.66 3.88 11.05
CA ALA A 125 -12.23 5.26 11.17
C ALA A 125 -12.16 5.97 9.81
N LYS A 126 -12.53 7.24 9.79
CA LYS A 126 -12.39 8.16 8.64
C LYS A 126 -10.98 8.19 8.04
N TRP A 127 -9.96 7.77 8.80
CA TRP A 127 -8.58 7.69 8.33
C TRP A 127 -8.41 6.80 7.09
N GLN A 128 -9.27 5.80 6.88
CA GLN A 128 -9.19 4.93 5.70
C GLN A 128 -9.51 5.67 4.41
N GLU A 129 -10.47 6.59 4.48
CA GLU A 129 -10.83 7.45 3.35
C GLU A 129 -9.72 8.48 3.11
N VAL A 130 -9.22 9.10 4.18
CA VAL A 130 -8.07 10.00 4.13
C VAL A 130 -6.83 9.28 3.60
N PHE A 131 -6.57 8.07 4.06
CA PHE A 131 -5.44 7.24 3.63
C PHE A 131 -5.50 6.88 2.15
N SER A 132 -6.66 6.45 1.65
CA SER A 132 -6.85 6.17 0.23
C SER A 132 -6.62 7.41 -0.61
N TRP A 133 -7.12 8.53 -0.12
CA TRP A 133 -6.97 9.83 -0.76
C TRP A 133 -5.50 10.28 -0.81
N GLU A 134 -4.79 10.18 0.30
CA GLU A 134 -3.38 10.54 0.40
C GLU A 134 -2.51 9.65 -0.48
N ILE A 135 -2.74 8.32 -0.47
CA ILE A 135 -1.99 7.39 -1.34
C ILE A 135 -2.27 7.70 -2.81
N ALA A 136 -3.53 7.83 -3.20
CA ALA A 136 -3.87 8.12 -4.60
C ALA A 136 -3.28 9.44 -5.11
N ASN A 137 -3.23 10.47 -4.25
CA ASN A 137 -2.73 11.79 -4.65
C ASN A 137 -1.21 11.93 -4.56
N ARG A 138 -0.57 11.34 -3.55
CA ARG A 138 0.86 11.58 -3.29
C ARG A 138 1.79 10.53 -3.88
N LEU A 139 1.31 9.31 -4.03
CA LEU A 139 2.11 8.26 -4.67
C LEU A 139 1.97 8.23 -6.19
N SER A 140 1.22 9.17 -6.77
CA SER A 140 0.97 9.24 -8.22
C SER A 140 0.44 7.91 -8.80
N TYR A 141 -0.27 7.14 -7.98
CA TYR A 141 -0.91 5.92 -8.45
C TYR A 141 -2.14 6.30 -9.29
N SER A 142 -2.05 6.11 -10.58
CA SER A 142 -3.20 6.14 -11.50
C SER A 142 -4.11 4.92 -11.32
N ALA A 143 -3.71 3.98 -10.47
CA ALA A 143 -4.38 2.72 -10.25
C ALA A 143 -5.24 2.74 -8.96
N PRO A 144 -6.32 1.93 -8.91
CA PRO A 144 -7.22 1.92 -7.77
C PRO A 144 -6.53 1.44 -6.49
N VAL A 145 -6.84 2.11 -5.38
CA VAL A 145 -6.49 1.63 -4.04
C VAL A 145 -7.61 0.72 -3.56
N LEU A 146 -7.35 -0.60 -3.51
CA LEU A 146 -8.31 -1.55 -2.96
C LEU A 146 -8.14 -1.60 -1.44
N ILE A 147 -9.15 -1.12 -0.69
CA ILE A 147 -9.19 -1.26 0.76
C ILE A 147 -9.97 -2.52 1.13
N TYR A 148 -9.27 -3.47 1.73
CA TYR A 148 -9.93 -4.66 2.26
C TYR A 148 -10.49 -4.40 3.65
N LYS A 149 -11.83 -4.30 3.74
CA LYS A 149 -12.57 -4.19 5.00
C LYS A 149 -13.15 -5.56 5.37
N TYR A 150 -12.75 -6.13 6.49
CA TYR A 150 -13.28 -7.42 6.97
C TYR A 150 -14.25 -7.27 8.16
N GLY A 151 -14.82 -6.08 8.32
CA GLY A 151 -15.84 -5.79 9.32
C GLY A 151 -15.32 -5.72 10.76
N TRP A 152 -16.21 -5.91 11.71
CA TRP A 152 -15.91 -5.91 13.14
C TRP A 152 -15.22 -7.21 13.56
N ALA A 153 -13.91 -7.27 13.44
CA ALA A 153 -13.10 -8.42 13.84
C ALA A 153 -12.49 -8.26 15.25
N THR A 154 -13.23 -7.65 16.18
CA THR A 154 -12.68 -7.33 17.52
C THR A 154 -12.39 -8.57 18.35
N ILE A 155 -13.27 -9.56 18.31
CA ILE A 155 -13.11 -10.82 19.06
C ILE A 155 -12.72 -11.99 18.16
N ASP A 156 -12.97 -11.88 16.86
CA ASP A 156 -12.68 -12.93 15.87
C ASP A 156 -11.18 -13.25 15.81
N VAL A 157 -10.34 -12.31 16.26
CA VAL A 157 -8.88 -12.47 16.32
C VAL A 157 -8.42 -13.55 17.31
N PHE A 158 -9.27 -13.95 18.26
CA PHE A 158 -8.93 -15.00 19.21
C PHE A 158 -9.21 -16.41 18.69
N ALA A 159 -9.91 -16.55 17.56
CA ALA A 159 -10.32 -17.84 17.01
C ALA A 159 -9.56 -18.15 15.70
N ARG A 160 -8.68 -19.16 15.73
CA ARG A 160 -7.82 -19.52 14.59
C ARG A 160 -8.60 -19.84 13.31
N TRP A 161 -9.71 -20.55 13.42
CA TRP A 161 -10.55 -20.92 12.27
C TRP A 161 -11.16 -19.72 11.55
N LEU A 162 -11.41 -18.62 12.29
CA LEU A 162 -11.85 -17.36 11.71
C LEU A 162 -10.73 -16.67 10.93
N HIS A 163 -9.47 -16.75 11.39
CA HIS A 163 -8.34 -16.23 10.63
C HIS A 163 -8.22 -16.93 9.27
N GLU A 164 -8.33 -18.25 9.24
CA GLU A 164 -8.27 -19.04 8.01
C GLU A 164 -9.41 -18.66 7.05
N ARG A 165 -10.62 -18.51 7.58
CA ARG A 165 -11.78 -18.05 6.78
C ARG A 165 -11.60 -16.62 6.25
N LEU A 166 -11.10 -15.71 7.08
CA LEU A 166 -10.86 -14.30 6.67
C LEU A 166 -9.71 -14.22 5.66
N ALA A 167 -8.63 -14.98 5.86
CA ALA A 167 -7.51 -15.04 4.93
C ALA A 167 -7.94 -15.61 3.58
N ARG A 168 -8.75 -16.68 3.55
CA ARG A 168 -9.29 -17.23 2.30
C ARG A 168 -10.11 -16.19 1.55
N ARG A 169 -11.03 -15.49 2.22
CA ARG A 169 -11.81 -14.42 1.60
C ARG A 169 -10.94 -13.26 1.09
N LEU A 170 -9.88 -12.94 1.82
CA LEU A 170 -8.90 -11.94 1.38
C LEU A 170 -8.20 -12.41 0.10
N GLY A 171 -7.69 -13.65 0.07
CA GLY A 171 -7.03 -14.24 -1.09
C GLY A 171 -7.95 -14.30 -2.33
N GLU A 172 -9.20 -14.71 -2.16
CA GLU A 172 -10.21 -14.71 -3.22
C GLU A 172 -10.44 -13.30 -3.80
N ARG A 173 -10.58 -12.29 -2.94
CA ARG A 173 -10.74 -10.89 -3.39
C ARG A 173 -9.50 -10.36 -4.09
N MET A 174 -8.31 -10.70 -3.59
CA MET A 174 -7.05 -10.35 -4.27
C MET A 174 -6.99 -10.99 -5.66
N ARG A 175 -7.36 -12.25 -5.80
CA ARG A 175 -7.41 -12.97 -7.08
C ARG A 175 -8.35 -12.28 -8.06
N ILE A 176 -9.59 -12.00 -7.64
CA ILE A 176 -10.57 -11.29 -8.47
C ILE A 176 -10.05 -9.92 -8.92
N ALA A 177 -9.44 -9.17 -8.00
CA ALA A 177 -8.90 -7.85 -8.32
C ALA A 177 -7.72 -7.92 -9.30
N ILE A 178 -6.83 -8.91 -9.15
CA ILE A 178 -5.71 -9.16 -10.08
C ILE A 178 -6.22 -9.59 -11.46
N GLU A 179 -7.22 -10.46 -11.52
CA GLU A 179 -7.86 -10.87 -12.77
C GLU A 179 -8.53 -9.69 -13.49
N GLN A 180 -9.19 -8.80 -12.74
CA GLN A 180 -9.77 -7.58 -13.31
C GLN A 180 -8.68 -6.63 -13.83
N ALA A 181 -7.59 -6.47 -13.08
CA ALA A 181 -6.44 -5.69 -13.51
C ALA A 181 -5.86 -6.24 -14.82
N GLN A 182 -5.73 -7.58 -14.93
CA GLN A 182 -5.25 -8.24 -16.14
C GLN A 182 -6.16 -7.97 -17.35
N LYS A 183 -7.49 -8.09 -17.17
CA LYS A 183 -8.47 -7.78 -18.22
C LYS A 183 -8.40 -6.31 -18.66
N SER A 184 -8.09 -5.42 -17.74
CA SER A 184 -7.94 -3.97 -17.98
C SER A 184 -6.54 -3.58 -18.44
N ARG A 185 -5.64 -4.53 -18.71
CA ARG A 185 -4.23 -4.33 -19.07
C ARG A 185 -3.44 -3.51 -18.04
N LEU A 186 -3.85 -3.55 -16.80
CA LEU A 186 -3.13 -2.98 -15.67
C LEU A 186 -2.06 -3.96 -15.16
N PRO A 187 -1.04 -3.49 -14.43
CA PRO A 187 -0.06 -4.37 -13.81
C PRO A 187 -0.71 -5.40 -12.89
N THR A 188 -0.32 -6.67 -13.04
CA THR A 188 -0.92 -7.80 -12.31
C THR A 188 -0.25 -8.11 -10.97
N ARG A 189 0.74 -7.31 -10.56
CA ARG A 189 1.48 -7.45 -9.31
C ARG A 189 1.24 -6.22 -8.43
N PRO A 190 0.14 -6.18 -7.66
CA PRO A 190 -0.15 -5.05 -6.78
C PRO A 190 0.89 -4.93 -5.67
N ASP A 191 1.18 -3.69 -5.26
CA ASP A 191 1.88 -3.43 -4.02
C ASP A 191 0.91 -3.57 -2.84
N ILE A 192 1.43 -3.85 -1.65
CA ILE A 192 0.59 -4.07 -0.47
C ILE A 192 1.06 -3.20 0.68
N ILE A 193 0.10 -2.59 1.39
CA ILE A 193 0.34 -1.97 2.70
C ILE A 193 -0.56 -2.68 3.71
N ALA A 194 0.03 -3.39 4.65
CA ALA A 194 -0.69 -4.15 5.67
C ALA A 194 -0.38 -3.63 7.07
N HIS A 195 -1.41 -3.55 7.93
CA HIS A 195 -1.29 -3.07 9.30
C HIS A 195 -1.82 -4.08 10.30
N SER A 196 -1.10 -4.26 11.40
CA SER A 196 -1.56 -5.02 12.58
C SER A 196 -2.09 -6.41 12.19
N PHE A 197 -3.33 -6.74 12.56
CA PHE A 197 -3.98 -8.02 12.22
C PHE A 197 -4.06 -8.28 10.71
N GLY A 198 -4.13 -7.22 9.89
CA GLY A 198 -4.06 -7.35 8.43
C GLY A 198 -2.76 -8.00 7.95
N THR A 199 -1.65 -7.80 8.65
CA THR A 199 -0.36 -8.45 8.33
C THR A 199 -0.42 -9.96 8.57
N LEU A 200 -1.10 -10.40 9.63
CA LEU A 200 -1.31 -11.82 9.92
C LEU A 200 -2.22 -12.48 8.88
N LEU A 201 -3.28 -11.80 8.44
CA LEU A 201 -4.14 -12.30 7.37
C LEU A 201 -3.37 -12.43 6.05
N LEU A 202 -2.55 -11.44 5.72
CA LEU A 202 -1.68 -11.47 4.54
C LEU A 202 -0.70 -12.66 4.61
N SER A 203 -0.02 -12.87 5.75
CA SER A 203 0.89 -14.00 5.90
C SER A 203 0.19 -15.36 5.70
N ARG A 204 -1.07 -15.48 6.13
CA ARG A 204 -1.90 -16.68 5.89
C ARG A 204 -2.25 -16.88 4.43
N VAL A 205 -2.55 -15.81 3.68
CA VAL A 205 -2.74 -15.88 2.22
C VAL A 205 -1.45 -16.34 1.54
N LEU A 206 -0.30 -15.78 1.95
CA LEU A 206 1.00 -16.12 1.37
C LEU A 206 1.45 -17.56 1.68
N GLU A 207 1.06 -18.12 2.83
CA GLU A 207 1.33 -19.52 3.22
C GLU A 207 0.35 -20.51 2.60
N ASN A 208 -0.83 -20.08 2.16
CA ASN A 208 -1.87 -20.97 1.65
C ASN A 208 -1.56 -21.43 0.23
N PRO A 209 -1.41 -22.75 -0.02
CA PRO A 209 -1.16 -23.29 -1.37
C PRO A 209 -2.24 -22.94 -2.40
N GLU A 210 -3.48 -22.71 -1.97
CA GLU A 210 -4.59 -22.28 -2.84
C GLU A 210 -4.30 -20.96 -3.55
N PHE A 211 -3.44 -20.11 -2.97
CA PHE A 211 -3.06 -18.80 -3.49
C PHE A 211 -1.59 -18.72 -3.91
N ALA A 212 -0.97 -19.86 -4.21
CA ALA A 212 0.44 -19.92 -4.61
C ALA A 212 0.72 -19.21 -5.94
N ASP A 213 -0.30 -19.08 -6.78
CA ASP A 213 -0.28 -18.39 -8.08
C ASP A 213 -0.24 -16.86 -7.95
N LEU A 214 -0.68 -16.31 -6.81
CA LEU A 214 -0.72 -14.87 -6.61
C LEU A 214 0.70 -14.30 -6.44
N LYS A 215 1.00 -13.28 -7.22
CA LYS A 215 2.26 -12.53 -7.18
C LYS A 215 1.99 -11.09 -6.80
N PHE A 216 2.85 -10.55 -5.95
CA PHE A 216 2.74 -9.20 -5.42
C PHE A 216 4.00 -8.40 -5.75
N GLY A 217 3.86 -7.10 -5.77
CA GLY A 217 4.97 -6.17 -5.84
C GLY A 217 5.67 -6.03 -4.50
N ARG A 218 5.85 -4.81 -4.05
CA ARG A 218 6.49 -4.50 -2.76
C ARG A 218 5.45 -4.49 -1.64
N ILE A 219 5.84 -5.03 -0.51
CA ILE A 219 4.97 -5.14 0.67
C ILE A 219 5.51 -4.27 1.79
N ILE A 220 4.68 -3.38 2.30
CA ILE A 220 4.94 -2.63 3.54
C ILE A 220 4.09 -3.24 4.64
N THR A 221 4.73 -3.66 5.73
CA THR A 221 4.06 -4.06 6.95
C THR A 221 4.30 -3.01 8.04
N ALA A 222 3.24 -2.53 8.68
CA ALA A 222 3.30 -1.55 9.76
C ALA A 222 2.66 -2.15 11.03
N ALA A 223 3.30 -1.96 12.20
CA ALA A 223 2.86 -2.56 13.45
C ALA A 223 2.53 -4.06 13.31
N SER A 224 3.38 -4.81 12.64
CA SER A 224 3.13 -6.19 12.24
C SER A 224 3.01 -7.14 13.42
N ILE A 225 2.00 -8.00 13.40
CA ILE A 225 1.87 -9.13 14.33
C ILE A 225 2.26 -10.47 13.69
N VAL A 226 3.02 -10.46 12.61
CA VAL A 226 3.62 -11.66 12.01
C VAL A 226 4.84 -12.07 12.85
N ARG A 227 5.12 -13.36 12.88
CA ARG A 227 6.30 -13.88 13.60
C ARG A 227 7.60 -13.36 12.97
N PRO A 228 8.63 -13.09 13.76
CA PRO A 228 9.95 -12.66 13.26
C PRO A 228 10.63 -13.69 12.34
N ASP A 229 10.32 -14.97 12.51
CA ASP A 229 10.84 -16.09 11.73
C ASP A 229 9.95 -16.48 10.53
N PHE A 230 9.03 -15.61 10.09
CA PHE A 230 8.25 -15.83 8.88
C PHE A 230 9.17 -15.82 7.65
N ASP A 231 9.01 -16.79 6.78
CA ASP A 231 9.92 -17.07 5.68
C ASP A 231 9.66 -16.16 4.46
N TRP A 232 10.03 -14.88 4.63
CA TRP A 232 9.97 -13.89 3.55
C TRP A 232 10.99 -14.20 2.45
N ASP A 233 12.17 -14.73 2.81
CA ASP A 233 13.25 -15.04 1.86
C ASP A 233 12.74 -16.01 0.79
N ARG A 234 12.08 -17.10 1.20
CA ARG A 234 11.45 -18.06 0.28
C ARG A 234 10.45 -17.42 -0.66
N LEU A 235 9.60 -16.50 -0.18
CA LEU A 235 8.59 -15.85 -1.01
C LEU A 235 9.21 -14.91 -2.04
N ILE A 236 10.32 -14.25 -1.69
CA ILE A 236 11.09 -13.38 -2.59
C ILE A 236 11.84 -14.21 -3.62
N GLU A 237 12.53 -15.28 -3.20
CA GLU A 237 13.24 -16.21 -4.09
C GLU A 237 12.31 -16.90 -5.10
N GLN A 238 11.09 -17.24 -4.68
CA GLN A 238 10.05 -17.77 -5.57
C GLN A 238 9.45 -16.71 -6.51
N GLY A 239 9.85 -15.46 -6.40
CA GLY A 239 9.30 -14.34 -7.17
C GLY A 239 7.82 -14.06 -6.89
N ARG A 240 7.28 -14.53 -5.74
CA ARG A 240 5.91 -14.23 -5.31
C ARG A 240 5.78 -12.84 -4.72
N VAL A 241 6.84 -12.34 -4.10
CA VAL A 241 6.94 -10.99 -3.52
C VAL A 241 8.22 -10.36 -4.06
N GLU A 242 8.19 -9.08 -4.44
CA GLU A 242 9.37 -8.38 -4.95
C GLU A 242 10.30 -7.96 -3.82
N ALA A 243 9.77 -7.34 -2.77
CA ALA A 243 10.50 -6.89 -1.61
C ALA A 243 9.57 -6.63 -0.42
N VAL A 244 10.13 -6.61 0.79
CA VAL A 244 9.37 -6.37 2.02
C VAL A 244 10.05 -5.30 2.86
N LEU A 245 9.28 -4.28 3.26
CA LEU A 245 9.63 -3.28 4.26
C LEU A 245 8.79 -3.52 5.51
N ASN A 246 9.43 -3.75 6.64
CA ASN A 246 8.78 -3.83 7.93
C ASN A 246 9.02 -2.52 8.70
N HIS A 247 7.98 -1.71 8.83
CA HIS A 247 8.02 -0.46 9.56
C HIS A 247 7.64 -0.71 11.03
N VAL A 248 8.63 -0.66 11.89
CA VAL A 248 8.59 -1.05 13.30
C VAL A 248 8.30 0.16 14.19
N GLY A 249 7.35 0.03 15.10
CA GLY A 249 7.03 1.06 16.10
C GLY A 249 7.81 0.86 17.39
N GLY A 250 8.66 1.83 17.77
CA GLY A 250 9.47 1.75 18.99
C GLY A 250 8.65 1.80 20.28
N GLN A 251 7.46 2.41 20.25
CA GLN A 251 6.54 2.51 21.38
C GLN A 251 5.30 1.63 21.26
N ASP A 252 5.29 0.67 20.32
CA ASP A 252 4.17 -0.24 20.13
C ASP A 252 4.13 -1.29 21.25
N ARG A 253 3.17 -1.15 22.17
CA ARG A 253 2.93 -2.09 23.27
C ARG A 253 1.93 -3.19 22.92
N ALA A 254 1.14 -3.02 21.86
CA ALA A 254 0.11 -3.97 21.46
C ALA A 254 0.71 -5.19 20.73
N VAL A 255 1.69 -4.96 19.86
CA VAL A 255 2.34 -6.01 19.07
C VAL A 255 3.00 -7.10 19.96
N PRO A 256 3.81 -6.78 20.98
CA PRO A 256 4.37 -7.80 21.86
C PRO A 256 3.30 -8.63 22.59
N LEU A 257 2.16 -8.02 22.94
CA LEU A 257 1.06 -8.70 23.61
C LEU A 257 0.27 -9.61 22.68
N ALA A 258 0.20 -9.30 21.40
CA ALA A 258 -0.55 -10.07 20.42
C ALA A 258 -0.13 -11.55 20.36
N GLN A 259 1.16 -11.86 20.54
CA GLN A 259 1.66 -13.24 20.53
C GLN A 259 1.05 -14.14 21.60
N TYR A 260 0.58 -13.57 22.70
CA TYR A 260 -0.02 -14.31 23.80
C TYR A 260 -1.50 -14.62 23.55
N ALA A 261 -2.24 -13.68 22.98
CA ALA A 261 -3.69 -13.79 22.83
C ALA A 261 -4.12 -14.28 21.45
N ILE A 262 -3.37 -13.93 20.39
CA ILE A 262 -3.77 -14.18 19.00
C ILE A 262 -3.03 -15.41 18.46
N PRO A 263 -3.74 -16.49 18.04
CA PRO A 263 -3.11 -17.67 17.49
C PRO A 263 -2.27 -17.40 16.25
N GLY A 264 -0.99 -17.76 16.29
CA GLY A 264 -0.05 -17.58 15.18
C GLY A 264 0.58 -16.21 15.10
N ALA A 265 0.20 -15.26 15.97
CA ALA A 265 0.84 -13.95 16.04
C ALA A 265 2.24 -14.01 16.65
N GLY A 266 3.04 -13.01 16.31
CA GLY A 266 4.39 -12.77 16.83
C GLY A 266 4.72 -11.28 16.81
N PRO A 267 5.85 -10.86 17.41
CA PRO A 267 6.20 -9.47 17.61
C PRO A 267 7.02 -8.84 16.46
N GLY A 268 6.82 -9.27 15.19
CA GLY A 268 7.61 -8.77 14.06
C GLY A 268 7.61 -7.25 13.90
N GLY A 269 6.50 -6.59 14.27
CA GLY A 269 6.36 -5.12 14.22
C GLY A 269 7.05 -4.37 15.36
N THR A 270 7.77 -5.06 16.27
CA THR A 270 8.59 -4.44 17.33
C THR A 270 10.04 -4.92 17.29
N VAL A 271 10.26 -6.20 17.01
CA VAL A 271 11.62 -6.78 16.99
C VAL A 271 12.22 -6.92 15.60
N GLY A 272 11.41 -6.77 14.55
CA GLY A 272 11.81 -6.95 13.16
C GLY A 272 11.61 -8.38 12.63
N TYR A 273 11.74 -8.54 11.30
CA TYR A 273 11.80 -9.83 10.63
C TYR A 273 13.24 -10.28 10.45
N ARG A 274 13.49 -11.56 10.65
CA ARG A 274 14.83 -12.16 10.59
C ARG A 274 15.27 -12.54 9.18
N ALA A 275 14.35 -12.60 8.24
CA ALA A 275 14.63 -12.87 6.84
C ALA A 275 15.64 -11.84 6.30
N ALA A 276 16.71 -12.31 5.66
CA ALA A 276 17.83 -11.46 5.23
C ALA A 276 17.45 -10.48 4.11
N SER A 277 16.46 -10.84 3.29
CA SER A 277 15.96 -10.02 2.20
C SER A 277 14.92 -8.97 2.64
N THR A 278 14.58 -8.90 3.94
CA THR A 278 13.63 -7.90 4.47
C THR A 278 14.33 -6.67 5.00
N LEU A 279 13.73 -5.51 4.77
CA LEU A 279 14.18 -4.24 5.31
C LEU A 279 13.38 -3.92 6.57
N ASN A 280 14.02 -3.89 7.73
CA ASN A 280 13.41 -3.44 8.98
C ASN A 280 13.81 -2.00 9.24
N VAL A 281 12.81 -1.13 9.44
CA VAL A 281 13.02 0.30 9.74
C VAL A 281 12.25 0.65 10.99
N ARG A 282 12.89 1.31 11.95
CA ARG A 282 12.30 1.68 13.22
C ARG A 282 11.93 3.16 13.27
N ALA A 283 10.71 3.44 13.71
CA ALA A 283 10.26 4.76 14.12
C ALA A 283 10.10 4.75 15.66
N ASP A 284 11.05 5.31 16.38
CA ASP A 284 11.16 5.18 17.84
C ASP A 284 9.96 5.75 18.61
N HIS A 285 9.29 6.75 18.06
CA HIS A 285 8.15 7.42 18.67
C HIS A 285 6.78 6.91 18.19
N TYR A 286 6.73 5.91 17.31
CA TYR A 286 5.45 5.37 16.85
C TYR A 286 4.93 4.28 17.80
N GLY A 287 3.70 4.49 18.29
CA GLY A 287 2.87 3.45 18.88
C GLY A 287 2.09 2.68 17.83
N HIS A 288 1.21 1.76 18.25
CA HIS A 288 0.49 0.83 17.38
C HIS A 288 -0.28 1.50 16.23
N SER A 289 -0.95 2.61 16.49
CA SER A 289 -1.72 3.37 15.48
C SER A 289 -0.95 4.56 14.91
N GLY A 290 0.28 4.79 15.37
CA GLY A 290 1.09 5.96 15.02
C GLY A 290 1.38 6.09 13.53
N PHE A 291 1.42 4.98 12.80
CA PHE A 291 1.68 4.94 11.36
C PHE A 291 0.59 5.61 10.51
N PHE A 292 -0.65 5.68 11.04
CA PHE A 292 -1.83 6.14 10.32
C PHE A 292 -2.41 7.45 10.88
N ILE A 293 -1.70 8.10 11.78
CA ILE A 293 -1.98 9.48 12.13
C ILE A 293 -1.70 10.33 10.89
N PRO A 294 -2.59 11.27 10.50
CA PRO A 294 -2.47 12.03 9.25
C PRO A 294 -1.09 12.67 9.04
N GLU A 295 -0.49 13.20 10.09
CA GLU A 295 0.82 13.85 10.06
C GLU A 295 1.93 12.83 9.72
N ASN A 296 1.98 11.69 10.40
CA ASN A 296 2.98 10.66 10.20
C ASN A 296 2.81 9.96 8.85
N LEU A 297 1.54 9.71 8.46
CA LEU A 297 1.23 9.16 7.16
C LEU A 297 1.67 10.11 6.06
N GLY A 298 1.35 11.41 6.20
CA GLY A 298 1.77 12.45 5.26
C GLY A 298 3.29 12.49 5.08
N VAL A 299 4.06 12.31 6.15
CA VAL A 299 5.53 12.19 6.08
C VAL A 299 5.95 10.91 5.36
N ALA A 300 5.36 9.76 5.70
CA ALA A 300 5.74 8.47 5.13
C ALA A 300 5.51 8.38 3.62
N ILE A 301 4.46 9.02 3.10
CA ILE A 301 4.07 9.00 1.68
C ILE A 301 4.44 10.31 0.94
N SER A 302 5.11 11.27 1.59
CA SER A 302 5.64 12.46 0.93
C SER A 302 6.75 12.10 -0.07
N ARG A 303 7.15 13.05 -0.93
CA ARG A 303 8.15 12.86 -2.00
C ARG A 303 9.44 12.16 -1.57
N HIS A 304 9.88 12.34 -0.33
CA HIS A 304 11.08 11.71 0.24
C HIS A 304 10.75 10.80 1.42
N GLY A 305 9.46 10.52 1.61
CA GLY A 305 8.99 9.67 2.69
C GLY A 305 9.39 8.21 2.51
N LEU A 306 9.52 7.51 3.63
CA LEU A 306 9.97 6.11 3.66
C LEU A 306 9.15 5.21 2.76
N TRP A 307 7.82 5.29 2.81
CA TRP A 307 6.95 4.41 2.04
C TRP A 307 6.95 4.75 0.56
N GLN A 308 6.90 6.04 0.23
CA GLN A 308 6.99 6.49 -1.15
C GLN A 308 8.32 6.04 -1.77
N ALA A 309 9.43 6.30 -1.10
CA ALA A 309 10.75 5.92 -1.58
C ALA A 309 10.88 4.39 -1.75
N PHE A 310 10.39 3.60 -0.79
CA PHE A 310 10.40 2.15 -0.90
C PHE A 310 9.55 1.65 -2.06
N LEU A 311 8.38 2.23 -2.33
CA LEU A 311 7.48 1.78 -3.39
C LEU A 311 7.96 2.18 -4.79
N THR A 312 8.70 3.29 -4.95
CA THR A 312 9.02 3.87 -6.25
C THR A 312 10.49 3.79 -6.66
N ARG A 313 11.43 3.80 -5.69
CA ARG A 313 12.87 3.83 -6.01
C ARG A 313 13.45 2.45 -6.29
N PRO A 314 14.56 2.36 -7.06
CA PRO A 314 15.34 1.13 -7.19
C PRO A 314 15.81 0.62 -5.83
N LEU A 315 15.61 -0.66 -5.55
CA LEU A 315 15.98 -1.27 -4.25
C LEU A 315 17.49 -1.25 -4.02
N ALA A 316 18.30 -1.34 -5.10
CA ALA A 316 19.75 -1.30 -5.02
C ALA A 316 20.29 -0.03 -4.36
N HIS A 317 19.57 1.09 -4.51
CA HIS A 317 19.95 2.41 -3.97
C HIS A 317 19.11 2.83 -2.76
N PHE A 318 18.19 1.97 -2.32
CA PHE A 318 17.31 2.29 -1.18
C PHE A 318 18.02 2.02 0.15
N ARG A 319 18.38 3.09 0.85
CA ARG A 319 19.07 3.05 2.16
C ARG A 319 18.29 3.92 3.15
N PRO A 320 17.23 3.39 3.79
CA PRO A 320 16.41 4.18 4.70
C PRO A 320 17.12 4.46 6.01
N GLN A 321 16.86 5.64 6.57
CA GLN A 321 17.24 5.97 7.93
C GLN A 321 16.46 5.10 8.91
N GLY A 322 17.07 4.73 10.04
CA GLY A 322 16.44 3.86 11.04
C GLY A 322 16.41 2.38 10.65
N ALA A 323 17.10 2.00 9.55
CA ALA A 323 17.27 0.60 9.20
C ALA A 323 18.08 -0.12 10.30
N PHE A 324 17.63 -1.34 10.66
CA PHE A 324 18.29 -2.16 11.66
C PHE A 324 18.24 -3.64 11.31
N VAL A 325 19.20 -4.37 11.85
CA VAL A 325 19.21 -5.85 11.78
C VAL A 325 18.60 -6.35 13.09
N PRO A 326 17.57 -7.21 13.04
CA PRO A 326 16.94 -7.75 14.24
C PRO A 326 17.88 -8.69 14.99
N GLU A 327 17.68 -8.81 16.30
CA GLU A 327 18.44 -9.76 17.11
C GLU A 327 18.26 -11.20 16.61
N PRO A 328 19.34 -11.98 16.52
CA PRO A 328 19.29 -13.34 15.97
C PRO A 328 18.50 -14.32 16.85
N HIS A 329 18.29 -14.02 18.12
CA HIS A 329 17.77 -14.94 19.13
C HIS A 329 16.37 -14.58 19.65
N TRP A 330 15.43 -14.25 18.73
CA TRP A 330 14.04 -14.18 19.18
C TRP A 330 13.58 -15.59 19.66
N ARG A 331 13.08 -15.64 20.90
CA ARG A 331 12.44 -16.83 21.44
C ARG A 331 10.94 -16.57 21.58
N PRO A 332 10.09 -17.49 21.10
CA PRO A 332 8.67 -17.36 21.36
C PRO A 332 8.42 -17.42 22.88
N ALA A 333 7.40 -16.71 23.32
CA ALA A 333 6.97 -16.77 24.70
C ALA A 333 6.75 -18.22 25.17
N PRO A 334 6.99 -18.54 26.46
CA PRO A 334 6.85 -19.88 27.00
C PRO A 334 5.54 -20.54 26.60
N LEU A 335 5.61 -21.79 26.16
CA LEU A 335 4.48 -22.51 25.58
C LEU A 335 3.27 -22.53 26.53
N LEU A 336 3.51 -22.80 27.81
CA LEU A 336 2.47 -22.86 28.84
C LEU A 336 1.75 -21.50 28.97
N LEU A 337 2.50 -20.40 29.04
CA LEU A 337 1.93 -19.06 29.16
C LEU A 337 1.08 -18.72 27.93
N ARG A 338 1.58 -19.02 26.73
CA ARG A 338 0.82 -18.84 25.48
C ARG A 338 -0.45 -19.69 25.44
N TRP A 339 -0.39 -20.90 25.99
CA TRP A 339 -1.56 -21.79 26.04
C TRP A 339 -2.61 -21.26 27.01
N CYS A 340 -2.21 -20.88 28.23
CA CYS A 340 -3.11 -20.32 29.24
C CYS A 340 -3.77 -19.03 28.76
N THR A 341 -3.00 -18.09 28.21
CA THR A 341 -3.54 -16.81 27.73
C THR A 341 -4.47 -16.99 26.54
N ARG A 342 -4.18 -17.93 25.64
CA ARG A 342 -5.05 -18.24 24.51
C ARG A 342 -6.33 -18.97 24.94
N ALA A 343 -6.25 -19.86 25.91
CA ALA A 343 -7.44 -20.49 26.48
C ALA A 343 -8.37 -19.46 27.13
N LEU A 344 -7.79 -18.51 27.88
CA LEU A 344 -8.55 -17.39 28.45
C LEU A 344 -9.16 -16.48 27.36
N ALA A 345 -8.37 -16.09 26.35
CA ALA A 345 -8.85 -15.28 25.22
C ALA A 345 -9.95 -16.00 24.43
N TYR A 346 -9.83 -17.31 24.24
CA TYR A 346 -10.86 -18.13 23.57
C TYR A 346 -12.13 -18.27 24.43
N GLY A 347 -11.99 -18.41 25.74
CA GLY A 347 -13.12 -18.37 26.67
C GLY A 347 -13.85 -17.02 26.58
N LEU A 348 -13.12 -15.92 26.59
CA LEU A 348 -13.65 -14.57 26.42
C LEU A 348 -14.35 -14.39 25.06
N PHE A 349 -13.82 -15.00 24.01
CA PHE A 349 -14.47 -15.03 22.69
C PHE A 349 -15.89 -15.60 22.80
N TRP A 350 -16.06 -16.78 23.42
CA TRP A 350 -17.39 -17.39 23.53
C TRP A 350 -18.37 -16.60 24.38
N VAL A 351 -17.90 -15.92 25.40
CA VAL A 351 -18.74 -15.04 26.22
C VAL A 351 -19.19 -13.80 25.43
N LEU A 352 -18.31 -13.24 24.61
CA LEU A 352 -18.61 -12.00 23.86
C LEU A 352 -19.20 -12.24 22.46
N ALA A 353 -19.09 -13.45 21.91
CA ALA A 353 -19.56 -13.77 20.57
C ALA A 353 -21.05 -13.49 20.34
N PRO A 354 -21.97 -13.83 21.28
CA PRO A 354 -23.40 -13.53 21.12
C PRO A 354 -23.66 -12.03 20.97
N PHE A 355 -22.98 -11.19 21.78
CA PHE A 355 -23.12 -9.73 21.75
C PHE A 355 -22.58 -9.14 20.45
N SER A 356 -21.44 -9.65 19.97
CA SER A 356 -20.87 -9.18 18.70
C SER A 356 -21.74 -9.58 17.51
N TRP A 357 -22.34 -10.76 17.54
CA TRP A 357 -23.27 -11.23 16.52
C TRP A 357 -24.57 -10.41 16.50
N LEU A 358 -25.14 -10.09 17.67
CA LEU A 358 -26.32 -9.23 17.79
C LEU A 358 -26.01 -7.83 17.22
N ARG A 359 -24.86 -7.26 17.58
CA ARG A 359 -24.44 -5.94 17.10
C ARG A 359 -24.24 -5.90 15.57
N ARG A 360 -23.73 -6.98 14.95
CA ARG A 360 -23.62 -7.10 13.48
C ARG A 360 -24.96 -7.14 12.77
N ARG A 361 -26.02 -7.60 13.43
CA ARG A 361 -27.38 -7.59 12.87
C ARG A 361 -28.06 -6.23 12.98
N LEU A 362 -27.71 -5.46 14.00
CA LEU A 362 -28.30 -4.13 14.24
C LEU A 362 -27.60 -3.01 13.47
N ASP A 363 -26.39 -3.28 12.97
CA ASP A 363 -25.50 -2.28 12.32
C ASP A 363 -24.93 -2.93 11.03
N PRO A 364 -25.76 -3.09 9.95
CA PRO A 364 -25.43 -3.79 8.71
C PRO A 364 -24.34 -3.07 7.87
#